data_72c9b578b94865030803439adcc39fab
#
_entry.id   72c9b578b94865030803439adcc39fab
#
_cell.length_a   1.000
_cell.length_b   1.000
_cell.length_c   1.000
_cell.angle_alpha   90.00
_cell.angle_beta   90.00
_cell.angle_gamma   90.00
#
_symmetry.space_group_name_H-M   'P 1'
#
loop_
_entity.id
_entity.type
_entity.pdbx_description
1 polymer ?
#
loop_
_entity_poly.entity_id
_entity_poly.type
_entity_poly.pdbx_seq_one_letter_code
_entity_poly.pdbx_strand_id
1 'polypeptide(L)' 'MRVHEIRELSNDQLYEELEKAGRELMNLRFNAATNQLTNTNEPNSVKKTVARLRTVIRERQIQEAG' A
#
# COMPACT_ATOMS: atom_id res chain seq x y z
N MET A 1 -7.40 3.24 -3.15
CA MET A 1 -6.65 4.17 -4.01
C MET A 1 -6.48 3.56 -5.39
N ARG A 2 -6.82 4.29 -6.43
CA ARG A 2 -6.74 3.80 -7.81
C ARG A 2 -5.35 4.05 -8.39
N VAL A 3 -4.96 3.22 -9.37
CA VAL A 3 -3.62 3.30 -9.97
C VAL A 3 -3.30 4.69 -10.54
N HIS A 4 -4.26 5.32 -11.23
CA HIS A 4 -4.01 6.64 -11.81
C HIS A 4 -3.83 7.72 -10.75
N GLU A 5 -4.47 7.61 -9.61
CA GLU A 5 -4.26 8.50 -8.47
C GLU A 5 -2.85 8.36 -7.91
N ILE A 6 -2.39 7.11 -7.81
CA ILE A 6 -1.05 6.80 -7.34
C ILE A 6 0.00 7.38 -8.29
N ARG A 7 -0.24 7.29 -9.60
CA ARG A 7 0.70 7.80 -10.61
C ARG A 7 0.84 9.32 -10.59
N GLU A 8 -0.13 10.02 -10.04
CA GLU A 8 -0.07 11.48 -9.89
C GLU A 8 0.76 11.92 -8.68
N LEU A 9 1.08 11.03 -7.77
CA LEU A 9 1.84 11.36 -6.58
C LEU A 9 3.32 11.55 -6.87
N SER A 10 3.97 12.43 -6.10
CA SER A 10 5.43 12.57 -6.16
C SER A 10 6.09 11.34 -5.52
N ASN A 11 7.40 11.16 -5.75
CA ASN A 11 8.14 10.05 -5.17
C ASN A 11 8.06 10.03 -3.65
N ASP A 12 8.20 11.19 -3.02
CA ASP A 12 8.12 11.32 -1.55
C ASP A 12 6.74 10.92 -1.06
N GLN A 13 5.69 11.36 -1.75
CA GLN A 13 4.32 11.01 -1.40
C GLN A 13 4.05 9.51 -1.57
N LEU A 14 4.64 8.89 -2.60
CA LEU A 14 4.51 7.45 -2.80
C LEU A 14 5.10 6.68 -1.63
N TYR A 15 6.29 7.05 -1.17
CA TYR A 15 6.93 6.38 -0.04
C TYR A 15 6.15 6.60 1.26
N GLU A 16 5.62 7.80 1.47
CA GLU A 16 4.77 8.08 2.62
C GLU A 16 3.51 7.21 2.62
N GLU A 17 2.84 7.12 1.48
CA GLU A 17 1.64 6.31 1.36
C GLU A 17 1.95 4.81 1.54
N LEU A 18 3.07 4.35 1.02
CA LEU A 18 3.50 2.97 1.19
C LEU A 18 3.75 2.65 2.66
N GLU A 19 4.45 3.52 3.36
CA GLU A 19 4.72 3.35 4.79
C GLU A 19 3.42 3.32 5.59
N LYS A 20 2.52 4.25 5.31
CA LYS A 20 1.23 4.36 5.96
C LYS A 20 0.40 3.09 5.74
N ALA A 21 0.32 2.63 4.50
CA ALA A 21 -0.41 1.41 4.16
C ALA A 21 0.21 0.18 4.81
N GLY A 22 1.54 0.13 4.88
CA GLY A 22 2.25 -0.96 5.56
C GLY A 22 1.94 -1.03 7.04
N ARG A 23 1.90 0.11 7.72
CA ARG A 23 1.53 0.19 9.14
C ARG A 23 0.09 -0.24 9.35
N GLU A 24 -0.82 0.19 8.49
CA GLU A 24 -2.22 -0.18 8.55
C GLU A 24 -2.40 -1.70 8.40
N LEU A 25 -1.70 -2.29 7.45
CA LEU A 25 -1.73 -3.75 7.24
C LEU A 25 -1.21 -4.49 8.47
N MET A 26 -0.13 -3.99 9.07
CA MET A 26 0.44 -4.58 10.27
C MET A 26 -0.55 -4.52 11.43
N ASN A 27 -1.23 -3.40 11.62
CA ASN A 27 -2.26 -3.24 12.65
C ASN A 27 -3.42 -4.19 12.43
N LEU A 28 -3.86 -4.36 11.20
CA LEU A 28 -4.94 -5.28 10.87
C LEU A 28 -4.56 -6.73 11.16
N ARG A 29 -3.33 -7.12 10.87
CA ARG A 29 -2.83 -8.46 11.18
C ARG A 29 -2.77 -8.69 12.68
N PHE A 30 -2.32 -7.70 13.43
CA PHE A 30 -2.28 -7.76 14.88
C PHE A 30 -3.68 -7.93 15.46
N ASN A 31 -4.65 -7.13 15.00
CA ASN A 31 -6.04 -7.23 15.45
C ASN A 31 -6.64 -8.59 15.12
N ALA A 32 -6.34 -9.14 13.97
CA ALA A 32 -6.80 -10.47 13.58
C ALA A 32 -6.23 -11.54 14.51
N ALA A 33 -4.96 -11.42 14.90
CA ALA A 33 -4.33 -12.36 15.83
C ALA A 33 -4.96 -12.31 17.22
N THR A 34 -5.53 -11.16 17.60
CA THR A 34 -6.21 -11.03 18.89
C THR A 34 -7.71 -11.31 18.80
N ASN A 35 -8.19 -11.75 17.64
CA ASN A 35 -9.59 -12.07 17.37
C ASN A 35 -10.56 -10.88 17.51
N GLN A 36 -10.05 -9.68 17.35
CA GLN A 36 -10.86 -8.47 17.42
C GLN A 36 -11.40 -8.04 16.06
N LEU A 37 -10.82 -8.55 14.99
CA LEU A 37 -11.21 -8.18 13.64
C LEU A 37 -12.35 -9.07 13.16
N THR A 38 -13.46 -8.45 12.79
CA THR A 38 -14.63 -9.16 12.27
C THR A 38 -14.78 -9.02 10.77
N ASN A 39 -14.12 -8.02 10.16
CA ASN A 39 -14.21 -7.76 8.73
C ASN A 39 -12.92 -8.25 8.04
N THR A 40 -13.05 -9.31 7.23
CA THR A 40 -11.92 -9.90 6.51
C THR A 40 -11.57 -9.19 5.20
N ASN A 41 -12.41 -8.27 4.74
CA ASN A 41 -12.19 -7.55 3.48
C ASN A 41 -11.16 -6.43 3.60
N GLU A 42 -11.04 -5.79 4.75
CA GLU A 42 -10.09 -4.70 4.96
C GLU A 42 -8.63 -5.10 4.70
N PRO A 43 -8.14 -6.22 5.24
CA PRO A 43 -6.75 -6.61 4.98
C PRO A 43 -6.47 -6.80 3.49
N ASN A 44 -7.41 -7.35 2.74
CA ASN A 44 -7.25 -7.55 1.30
C ASN A 44 -7.20 -6.23 0.55
N SER A 45 -8.02 -5.27 0.94
CA SER A 45 -8.04 -3.93 0.36
C SER A 45 -6.70 -3.22 0.57
N VAL A 46 -6.16 -3.28 1.80
CA VAL A 46 -4.88 -2.68 2.13
C VAL A 46 -3.75 -3.36 1.35
N LYS A 47 -3.77 -4.69 1.25
CA LYS A 47 -2.79 -5.43 0.46
C LYS A 47 -2.78 -5.00 -1.00
N LYS A 48 -3.94 -4.79 -1.59
CA LYS A 48 -4.05 -4.31 -2.97
C LYS A 48 -3.45 -2.92 -3.12
N THR A 49 -3.70 -2.03 -2.16
CA THR A 49 -3.13 -0.69 -2.16
C THR A 49 -1.61 -0.75 -2.08
N VAL A 50 -1.06 -1.57 -1.18
CA VAL A 50 0.39 -1.76 -1.06
C VAL A 50 0.99 -2.28 -2.36
N ALA A 51 0.35 -3.28 -2.97
CA ALA A 51 0.82 -3.86 -4.24
C ALA A 51 0.83 -2.82 -5.36
N ARG A 52 -0.20 -1.99 -5.45
CA ARG A 52 -0.28 -0.92 -6.45
C ARG A 52 0.82 0.14 -6.24
N LEU A 53 1.04 0.55 -5.00
CA LEU A 53 2.09 1.51 -4.66
C LEU A 53 3.46 0.97 -5.04
N ARG A 54 3.75 -0.27 -4.69
CA ARG A 54 5.02 -0.92 -5.03
C ARG A 54 5.22 -1.02 -6.54
N THR A 55 4.15 -1.34 -7.28
CA THR A 55 4.20 -1.44 -8.73
C THR A 55 4.58 -0.12 -9.36
N VAL A 56 3.95 0.98 -8.94
CA VAL A 56 4.24 2.31 -9.49
C VAL A 56 5.68 2.74 -9.13
N ILE A 57 6.10 2.50 -7.89
CA ILE A 57 7.46 2.80 -7.47
C ILE A 57 8.47 2.04 -8.34
N ARG A 58 8.22 0.76 -8.57
CA ARG A 58 9.10 -0.06 -9.41
C ARG A 58 9.14 0.42 -10.85
N GLU A 59 7.99 0.81 -11.41
CA GLU A 59 7.93 1.38 -12.75
C GLU A 59 8.81 2.63 -12.86
N ARG A 60 8.77 3.51 -11.88
CA ARG A 60 9.59 4.72 -11.85
C ARG A 60 11.07 4.41 -11.74
N GLN A 61 11.43 3.44 -10.91
CA GLN A 61 12.83 3.01 -10.77
C GLN A 61 13.37 2.47 -12.10
N ILE A 62 12.57 1.68 -12.80
CA ILE A 62 12.95 1.14 -14.12
C ILE A 62 13.13 2.29 -15.12
N GLN A 63 12.24 3.25 -15.14
CA GLN A 63 12.34 4.40 -16.04
C GLN A 63 13.56 5.25 -15.74
N GLU A 64 13.88 5.45 -14.47
CA GLU A 64 15.07 6.21 -14.06
C GLU A 64 16.36 5.48 -14.40
N ALA A 65 16.35 4.16 -14.29
CA ALA A 65 17.52 3.33 -14.60
C ALA A 65 17.75 3.17 -16.12
N GLY A 66 16.68 3.29 -16.88
CA GLY A 66 16.74 3.14 -18.32
C GLY A 66 16.99 4.43 -19.04
#